data_5be9c93fc6976ece6f32c6d84d0d8a83
#
_entry.id   5be9c93fc6976ece6f32c6d84d0d8a83
#
_cell.length_a   1.000
_cell.length_b   1.000
_cell.length_c   1.000
_cell.angle_alpha   90.00
_cell.angle_beta   90.00
_cell.angle_gamma   90.00
#
_symmetry.space_group_name_H-M   'P 1'
#
loop_
_entity.id
_entity.type
_entity.pdbx_description
1 polymer ?
#
loop_
_entity_poly.entity_id
_entity_poly.type
_entity_poly.pdbx_seq_one_letter_code
_entity_poly.pdbx_strand_id
1 'polypeptide(L)'
;MTKPTVMKRALASAHLPGNLKLFLFGFYRKVSKRMTGIKSDDNEKTFIPRIHKTITTKMLIERKLTEWTDNPENDAKNPTLEELADALNIDKHALNIYFIKHAKKDFRIWRSEMKIKKARAMLIRKDNALDINQTAAALGFHDKSNFHRLFKQYTGCTPGEWKSTGGHPCVKKQN
;
A
#
# COMPACT_ATOMS: atom_id res chain seq x y z
N MET A 1 -37.87 -14.11 -9.68
CA MET A 1 -36.79 -15.15 -9.72
C MET A 1 -35.67 -14.67 -10.62
N THR A 2 -34.40 -14.78 -10.24
CA THR A 2 -33.17 -14.66 -11.06
C THR A 2 -32.17 -13.57 -10.68
N LYS A 3 -31.95 -13.22 -9.41
CA LYS A 3 -30.88 -12.27 -9.04
C LYS A 3 -29.54 -12.90 -8.55
N PRO A 4 -29.46 -14.15 -8.05
CA PRO A 4 -28.17 -14.75 -7.70
C PRO A 4 -27.38 -15.32 -8.89
N THR A 5 -28.05 -15.59 -10.00
CA THR A 5 -27.44 -16.26 -11.17
C THR A 5 -26.58 -15.33 -12.01
N VAL A 6 -26.95 -14.04 -12.11
CA VAL A 6 -26.21 -13.05 -12.91
C VAL A 6 -24.84 -12.73 -12.29
N MET A 7 -24.77 -12.62 -10.98
CA MET A 7 -23.51 -12.31 -10.29
C MET A 7 -22.59 -13.52 -10.20
N LYS A 8 -23.13 -14.74 -10.10
CA LYS A 8 -22.35 -15.98 -10.26
C LYS A 8 -21.69 -16.07 -11.64
N ARG A 9 -22.41 -15.67 -12.70
CA ARG A 9 -21.86 -15.62 -14.06
C ARG A 9 -20.79 -14.54 -14.22
N ALA A 10 -20.98 -13.34 -13.66
CA ALA A 10 -20.00 -12.26 -13.72
C ALA A 10 -18.68 -12.59 -12.99
N LEU A 11 -18.76 -13.28 -11.83
CA LEU A 11 -17.58 -13.76 -11.09
C LEU A 11 -16.90 -14.96 -11.76
N ALA A 12 -17.64 -15.77 -12.52
CA ALA A 12 -17.08 -16.89 -13.27
C ALA A 12 -16.31 -16.44 -14.51
N SER A 13 -16.72 -15.34 -15.17
CA SER A 13 -16.09 -14.80 -16.39
C SER A 13 -14.93 -13.86 -16.11
N ALA A 14 -14.74 -13.38 -14.86
CA ALA A 14 -13.62 -12.53 -14.51
C ALA A 14 -12.33 -13.37 -14.36
N HIS A 15 -11.27 -12.99 -15.07
CA HIS A 15 -9.93 -13.58 -14.99
C HIS A 15 -9.25 -13.16 -13.67
N LEU A 16 -9.77 -13.65 -12.53
CA LEU A 16 -9.26 -13.35 -11.19
C LEU A 16 -8.56 -14.58 -10.61
N PRO A 17 -7.44 -14.42 -9.89
CA PRO A 17 -6.77 -15.52 -9.20
C PRO A 17 -7.72 -16.20 -8.21
N GLY A 18 -7.60 -17.53 -8.09
CA GLY A 18 -8.54 -18.39 -7.36
C GLY A 18 -8.82 -17.97 -5.91
N ASN A 19 -7.80 -17.48 -5.21
CA ASN A 19 -7.91 -17.02 -3.82
C ASN A 19 -8.80 -15.76 -3.68
N LEU A 20 -8.83 -14.92 -4.70
CA LEU A 20 -9.66 -13.71 -4.74
C LEU A 20 -11.13 -14.04 -5.04
N LYS A 21 -11.37 -15.06 -5.89
CA LYS A 21 -12.74 -15.57 -6.16
C LYS A 21 -13.40 -16.14 -4.89
N LEU A 22 -12.65 -16.90 -4.08
CA LEU A 22 -13.12 -17.47 -2.83
C LEU A 22 -13.41 -16.40 -1.77
N PHE A 23 -12.55 -15.38 -1.67
CA PHE A 23 -12.74 -14.26 -0.74
C PHE A 23 -13.96 -13.42 -1.09
N LEU A 24 -14.14 -13.08 -2.37
CA LEU A 24 -15.32 -12.32 -2.86
C LEU A 24 -16.61 -13.13 -2.70
N PHE A 25 -16.57 -14.44 -2.92
CA PHE A 25 -17.74 -15.31 -2.73
C PHE A 25 -18.10 -15.47 -1.26
N GLY A 26 -17.12 -15.60 -0.37
CA GLY A 26 -17.31 -15.66 1.10
C GLY A 26 -17.86 -14.34 1.66
N PHE A 27 -17.35 -13.21 1.20
CA PHE A 27 -17.83 -11.90 1.60
C PHE A 27 -19.27 -11.65 1.12
N TYR A 28 -19.58 -11.99 -0.13
CA TYR A 28 -20.95 -11.92 -0.66
C TYR A 28 -21.95 -12.75 0.13
N ARG A 29 -21.59 -13.98 0.50
CA ARG A 29 -22.45 -14.87 1.30
C ARG A 29 -22.70 -14.31 2.71
N LYS A 30 -21.72 -13.62 3.30
CA LYS A 30 -21.83 -13.01 4.63
C LYS A 30 -22.69 -11.74 4.62
N VAL A 31 -22.59 -10.95 3.55
CA VAL A 31 -23.41 -9.74 3.32
C VAL A 31 -24.85 -10.11 2.94
N SER A 32 -25.03 -11.08 2.06
CA SER A 32 -26.35 -11.55 1.61
C SER A 32 -27.18 -12.16 2.76
N LYS A 33 -26.54 -12.87 3.71
CA LYS A 33 -27.25 -13.43 4.89
C LYS A 33 -27.74 -12.34 5.87
N ARG A 34 -27.13 -11.16 5.86
CA ARG A 34 -27.53 -10.02 6.71
C ARG A 34 -28.63 -9.16 6.09
N MET A 35 -28.87 -9.30 4.79
CA MET A 35 -29.80 -8.45 4.01
C MET A 35 -31.19 -9.08 3.75
N THR A 36 -31.46 -10.29 4.23
CA THR A 36 -32.77 -10.95 4.05
C THR A 36 -33.90 -10.31 4.86
N GLY A 37 -33.64 -9.22 5.58
CA GLY A 37 -34.64 -8.48 6.38
C GLY A 37 -34.93 -7.05 5.91
N ILE A 38 -34.34 -6.56 4.82
CA ILE A 38 -34.53 -5.18 4.35
C ILE A 38 -35.40 -5.17 3.10
N LYS A 39 -36.53 -4.46 3.19
CA LYS A 39 -37.45 -4.20 2.04
C LYS A 39 -36.65 -3.58 0.89
N SER A 40 -36.92 -4.08 -0.32
CA SER A 40 -36.29 -3.62 -1.56
C SER A 40 -36.63 -2.16 -1.84
N ASP A 41 -35.72 -1.26 -1.56
CA ASP A 41 -35.78 0.14 -1.97
C ASP A 41 -34.90 0.34 -3.24
N ASP A 42 -35.31 1.24 -4.14
CA ASP A 42 -34.65 1.48 -5.44
C ASP A 42 -33.18 1.91 -5.37
N ASN A 43 -32.68 2.16 -4.15
CA ASN A 43 -31.28 2.45 -3.83
C ASN A 43 -30.31 1.26 -4.05
N GLU A 44 -30.82 0.01 -4.13
CA GLU A 44 -29.98 -1.19 -4.29
C GLU A 44 -29.31 -1.28 -5.67
N LYS A 45 -29.97 -0.72 -6.70
CA LYS A 45 -29.45 -0.72 -8.08
C LYS A 45 -28.22 0.16 -8.27
N THR A 46 -28.02 1.17 -7.42
CA THR A 46 -26.89 2.12 -7.49
C THR A 46 -25.76 1.77 -6.52
N PHE A 47 -26.04 0.99 -5.47
CA PHE A 47 -25.07 0.68 -4.40
C PHE A 47 -24.03 -0.38 -4.81
N ILE A 48 -24.46 -1.44 -5.48
CA ILE A 48 -23.57 -2.54 -5.93
C ILE A 48 -22.53 -2.06 -6.96
N PRO A 49 -22.89 -1.29 -8.01
CA PRO A 49 -21.93 -0.74 -8.96
C PRO A 49 -20.91 0.20 -8.31
N ARG A 50 -21.32 0.99 -7.30
CA ARG A 50 -20.42 1.89 -6.57
C ARG A 50 -19.37 1.12 -5.76
N ILE A 51 -19.77 0.08 -5.03
CA ILE A 51 -18.86 -0.77 -4.26
C ILE A 51 -17.87 -1.45 -5.20
N HIS A 52 -18.34 -2.03 -6.30
CA HIS A 52 -17.48 -2.70 -7.28
C HIS A 52 -16.46 -1.73 -7.89
N LYS A 53 -16.89 -0.53 -8.30
CA LYS A 53 -16.00 0.51 -8.82
C LYS A 53 -14.96 0.93 -7.79
N THR A 54 -15.34 1.12 -6.53
CA THR A 54 -14.42 1.53 -5.45
C THR A 54 -13.37 0.45 -5.15
N ILE A 55 -13.77 -0.82 -5.08
CA ILE A 55 -12.85 -1.95 -4.85
C ILE A 55 -11.87 -2.07 -6.02
N THR A 56 -12.35 -1.98 -7.26
CA THR A 56 -11.52 -2.07 -8.47
C THR A 56 -10.52 -0.92 -8.52
N THR A 57 -10.95 0.31 -8.21
CA THR A 57 -10.07 1.49 -8.18
C THR A 57 -9.00 1.35 -7.10
N LYS A 58 -9.36 0.91 -5.90
CA LYS A 58 -8.39 0.66 -4.81
C LYS A 58 -7.32 -0.34 -5.23
N MET A 59 -7.72 -1.49 -5.77
CA MET A 59 -6.79 -2.54 -6.21
C MET A 59 -5.88 -2.07 -7.34
N LEU A 60 -6.39 -1.26 -8.27
CA LEU A 60 -5.61 -0.66 -9.34
C LEU A 60 -4.53 0.28 -8.79
N ILE A 61 -4.89 1.14 -7.83
CA ILE A 61 -3.96 2.07 -7.19
C ILE A 61 -2.89 1.29 -6.42
N GLU A 62 -3.27 0.28 -5.63
CA GLU A 62 -2.33 -0.56 -4.88
C GLU A 62 -1.31 -1.24 -5.79
N ARG A 63 -1.77 -1.83 -6.90
CA ARG A 63 -0.88 -2.45 -7.88
C ARG A 63 0.10 -1.44 -8.48
N LYS A 64 -0.39 -0.30 -8.96
CA LYS A 64 0.47 0.73 -9.55
C LYS A 64 1.46 1.32 -8.56
N LEU A 65 1.06 1.53 -7.30
CA LEU A 65 1.97 1.96 -6.23
C LEU A 65 3.05 0.91 -5.97
N THR A 66 2.71 -0.37 -5.97
CA THR A 66 3.68 -1.46 -5.81
C THR A 66 4.66 -1.50 -6.98
N GLU A 67 4.16 -1.49 -8.22
CA GLU A 67 4.99 -1.43 -9.42
C GLU A 67 5.96 -0.24 -9.40
N TRP A 68 5.47 0.94 -9.00
CA TRP A 68 6.28 2.16 -8.90
C TRP A 68 7.35 2.05 -7.79
N THR A 69 6.99 1.50 -6.63
CA THR A 69 7.92 1.34 -5.50
C THR A 69 8.95 0.25 -5.74
N ASP A 70 8.63 -0.78 -6.50
CA ASP A 70 9.55 -1.89 -6.77
C ASP A 70 10.56 -1.55 -7.90
N ASN A 71 10.32 -0.47 -8.66
CA ASN A 71 11.27 0.01 -9.66
C ASN A 71 12.44 0.77 -8.99
N PRO A 72 13.70 0.27 -9.10
CA PRO A 72 14.86 0.92 -8.49
C PRO A 72 15.13 2.35 -8.99
N GLU A 73 14.73 2.69 -10.21
CA GLU A 73 14.88 4.03 -10.78
C GLU A 73 14.09 5.09 -10.00
N ASN A 74 13.12 4.67 -9.20
CA ASN A 74 12.30 5.56 -8.37
C ASN A 74 12.85 5.73 -6.94
N ASP A 75 13.87 5.00 -6.55
CA ASP A 75 14.37 4.97 -5.17
C ASP A 75 14.84 6.35 -4.69
N ALA A 76 15.61 7.05 -5.52
CA ALA A 76 16.12 8.39 -5.20
C ALA A 76 15.05 9.50 -5.36
N LYS A 77 13.93 9.22 -6.03
CA LYS A 77 12.91 10.24 -6.31
C LYS A 77 12.18 10.68 -5.05
N ASN A 78 11.86 11.96 -4.98
CA ASN A 78 11.06 12.57 -3.92
C ASN A 78 9.80 13.24 -4.50
N PRO A 79 8.91 12.48 -5.16
CA PRO A 79 7.78 13.07 -5.85
C PRO A 79 6.83 13.77 -4.87
N THR A 80 6.20 14.82 -5.33
CA THR A 80 4.96 15.35 -4.77
C THR A 80 3.82 14.36 -5.03
N LEU A 81 2.67 14.58 -4.40
CA LEU A 81 1.48 13.76 -4.68
C LEU A 81 1.03 13.90 -6.14
N GLU A 82 1.19 15.08 -6.73
CA GLU A 82 0.85 15.39 -8.12
C GLU A 82 1.76 14.63 -9.08
N GLU A 83 3.08 14.79 -8.95
CA GLU A 83 4.05 14.08 -9.76
C GLU A 83 3.90 12.55 -9.67
N LEU A 84 3.54 12.03 -8.51
CA LEU A 84 3.24 10.60 -8.37
C LEU A 84 1.95 10.22 -9.09
N ALA A 85 0.90 11.03 -9.00
CA ALA A 85 -0.35 10.81 -9.68
C ALA A 85 -0.17 10.77 -11.20
N ASP A 86 0.60 11.71 -11.74
CA ASP A 86 0.96 11.77 -13.16
C ASP A 86 1.79 10.55 -13.58
N ALA A 87 2.82 10.19 -12.81
CA ALA A 87 3.67 9.02 -13.09
C ALA A 87 2.87 7.70 -13.08
N LEU A 88 1.82 7.62 -12.27
CA LEU A 88 0.93 6.47 -12.20
C LEU A 88 -0.22 6.53 -13.21
N ASN A 89 -0.40 7.64 -13.91
CA ASN A 89 -1.59 7.94 -14.70
C ASN A 89 -2.88 7.66 -13.90
N ILE A 90 -2.99 8.34 -12.75
CA ILE A 90 -4.11 8.28 -11.82
C ILE A 90 -4.51 9.72 -11.48
N ASP A 91 -5.81 9.98 -11.39
CA ASP A 91 -6.31 11.27 -10.92
C ASP A 91 -5.79 11.58 -9.51
N LYS A 92 -5.23 12.79 -9.32
CA LYS A 92 -4.64 13.26 -8.04
C LYS A 92 -5.62 13.18 -6.87
N HIS A 93 -6.89 13.52 -7.12
CA HIS A 93 -7.91 13.48 -6.07
C HIS A 93 -8.23 12.03 -5.67
N ALA A 94 -8.33 11.12 -6.65
CA ALA A 94 -8.52 9.69 -6.39
C ALA A 94 -7.35 9.10 -5.58
N LEU A 95 -6.10 9.47 -5.92
CA LEU A 95 -4.92 9.05 -5.20
C LEU A 95 -4.89 9.60 -3.76
N ASN A 96 -5.26 10.88 -3.57
CA ASN A 96 -5.36 11.47 -2.23
C ASN A 96 -6.42 10.78 -1.37
N ILE A 97 -7.60 10.50 -1.94
CA ILE A 97 -8.67 9.74 -1.25
C ILE A 97 -8.16 8.35 -0.86
N TYR A 98 -7.40 7.70 -1.72
CA TYR A 98 -6.81 6.40 -1.41
C TYR A 98 -5.91 6.47 -0.16
N PHE A 99 -5.00 7.44 -0.07
CA PHE A 99 -4.13 7.58 1.10
C PHE A 99 -4.93 7.82 2.38
N ILE A 100 -5.91 8.72 2.36
CA ILE A 100 -6.71 9.07 3.54
C ILE A 100 -7.62 7.90 3.94
N LYS A 101 -8.39 7.33 3.01
CA LYS A 101 -9.45 6.38 3.32
C LYS A 101 -8.97 4.93 3.41
N HIS A 102 -8.00 4.52 2.59
CA HIS A 102 -7.56 3.13 2.49
C HIS A 102 -6.21 2.89 3.15
N ALA A 103 -5.21 3.69 2.85
CA ALA A 103 -3.89 3.60 3.48
C ALA A 103 -3.89 4.14 4.92
N LYS A 104 -4.90 4.95 5.32
CA LYS A 104 -5.05 5.56 6.65
C LYS A 104 -3.85 6.37 7.08
N LYS A 105 -3.19 7.01 6.14
CA LYS A 105 -2.01 7.85 6.38
C LYS A 105 -1.89 8.93 5.29
N ASP A 106 -1.21 10.01 5.63
CA ASP A 106 -0.82 11.05 4.68
C ASP A 106 0.21 10.50 3.68
N PHE A 107 0.21 11.05 2.46
CA PHE A 107 1.15 10.69 1.41
C PHE A 107 2.62 10.86 1.84
N ARG A 108 2.95 11.93 2.59
CA ARG A 108 4.32 12.19 3.06
C ARG A 108 4.79 11.12 4.03
N ILE A 109 3.89 10.67 4.92
CA ILE A 109 4.15 9.58 5.85
C ILE A 109 4.39 8.29 5.08
N TRP A 110 3.51 7.95 4.12
CA TRP A 110 3.66 6.78 3.27
C TRP A 110 5.00 6.78 2.52
N ARG A 111 5.37 7.91 1.91
CA ARG A 111 6.65 8.05 1.20
C ARG A 111 7.85 7.82 2.12
N SER A 112 7.82 8.39 3.33
CA SER A 112 8.88 8.22 4.31
C SER A 112 8.98 6.76 4.79
N GLU A 113 7.87 6.12 5.10
CA GLU A 113 7.83 4.70 5.48
C GLU A 113 8.37 3.79 4.39
N MET A 114 7.98 4.02 3.14
CA MET A 114 8.45 3.26 1.98
C MET A 114 9.97 3.34 1.86
N LYS A 115 10.55 4.56 1.94
CA LYS A 115 11.99 4.76 1.88
C LYS A 115 12.73 4.10 3.04
N ILE A 116 12.22 4.21 4.27
CA ILE A 116 12.82 3.55 5.44
C ILE A 116 12.70 2.03 5.33
N LYS A 117 11.60 1.49 4.80
CA LYS A 117 11.48 0.05 4.52
C LYS A 117 12.56 -0.43 3.56
N LYS A 118 12.85 0.31 2.49
CA LYS A 118 13.94 0.00 1.55
C LYS A 118 15.31 0.12 2.22
N ALA A 119 15.55 1.20 3.00
CA ALA A 119 16.79 1.39 3.74
C ALA A 119 17.09 0.20 4.67
N ARG A 120 16.08 -0.28 5.39
CA ARG A 120 16.21 -1.47 6.26
C ARG A 120 16.70 -2.69 5.49
N ALA A 121 16.11 -2.95 4.33
CA ALA A 121 16.50 -4.09 3.49
C ALA A 121 17.90 -3.91 2.92
N MET A 122 18.27 -2.70 2.47
CA MET A 122 19.60 -2.41 1.91
C MET A 122 20.72 -2.56 2.95
N LEU A 123 20.49 -2.08 4.18
CA LEU A 123 21.52 -2.09 5.24
C LEU A 123 21.88 -3.49 5.75
N ILE A 124 21.00 -4.48 5.59
CA ILE A 124 21.24 -5.87 6.06
C ILE A 124 21.72 -6.81 4.95
N ARG A 125 21.72 -6.37 3.69
CA ARG A 125 22.20 -7.20 2.58
C ARG A 125 23.69 -7.41 2.67
N LYS A 126 24.12 -8.67 2.68
CA LYS A 126 25.54 -9.04 2.78
C LYS A 126 26.35 -8.68 1.52
N ASP A 127 25.69 -8.67 0.37
CA ASP A 127 26.23 -8.31 -0.94
C ASP A 127 26.23 -6.80 -1.21
N ASN A 128 25.67 -6.01 -0.30
CA ASN A 128 25.59 -4.56 -0.44
C ASN A 128 26.73 -3.87 0.28
N ALA A 129 27.70 -3.38 -0.50
CA ALA A 129 28.86 -2.64 0.00
C ALA A 129 28.52 -1.20 0.44
N LEU A 130 27.25 -0.74 0.30
CA LEU A 130 26.87 0.62 0.63
C LEU A 130 26.96 0.87 2.15
N ASP A 131 27.58 1.99 2.50
CA ASP A 131 27.54 2.49 3.86
C ASP A 131 26.19 3.17 4.17
N ILE A 132 26.02 3.64 5.40
CA ILE A 132 24.77 4.29 5.85
C ILE A 132 24.49 5.56 5.06
N ASN A 133 25.53 6.35 4.76
CA ASN A 133 25.38 7.61 4.03
C ASN A 133 25.06 7.36 2.56
N GLN A 134 25.71 6.39 1.95
CA GLN A 134 25.44 5.96 0.58
C GLN A 134 24.05 5.40 0.45
N THR A 135 23.58 4.61 1.43
CA THR A 135 22.20 4.12 1.47
C THR A 135 21.19 5.26 1.56
N ALA A 136 21.44 6.27 2.40
CA ALA A 136 20.59 7.45 2.49
C ALA A 136 20.55 8.22 1.17
N ALA A 137 21.69 8.44 0.54
CA ALA A 137 21.81 9.14 -0.75
C ALA A 137 21.10 8.38 -1.88
N ALA A 138 21.29 7.05 -1.96
CA ALA A 138 20.62 6.18 -2.94
C ALA A 138 19.08 6.23 -2.82
N LEU A 139 18.56 6.52 -1.63
CA LEU A 139 17.12 6.70 -1.39
C LEU A 139 16.69 8.18 -1.46
N GLY A 140 17.54 9.08 -1.94
CA GLY A 140 17.22 10.50 -2.14
C GLY A 140 17.04 11.29 -0.85
N PHE A 141 17.72 10.92 0.23
CA PHE A 141 17.81 11.75 1.42
C PHE A 141 18.96 12.75 1.25
N HIS A 142 18.64 14.02 1.10
CA HIS A 142 19.64 15.09 1.01
C HIS A 142 20.25 15.44 2.38
N ASP A 143 19.46 15.25 3.46
CA ASP A 143 19.90 15.51 4.84
C ASP A 143 20.04 14.19 5.62
N LYS A 144 21.26 13.92 6.05
CA LYS A 144 21.61 12.74 6.85
C LYS A 144 20.91 12.73 8.22
N SER A 145 20.79 13.89 8.86
CA SER A 145 20.13 14.02 10.15
C SER A 145 18.65 13.66 10.04
N ASN A 146 17.98 14.11 8.98
CA ASN A 146 16.60 13.74 8.69
C ASN A 146 16.44 12.23 8.43
N PHE A 147 17.38 11.63 7.67
CA PHE A 147 17.39 10.17 7.47
C PHE A 147 17.51 9.43 8.80
N HIS A 148 18.49 9.77 9.64
CA HIS A 148 18.71 9.13 10.94
C HIS A 148 17.47 9.29 11.85
N ARG A 149 16.89 10.48 11.91
CA ARG A 149 15.69 10.77 12.69
C ARG A 149 14.50 9.91 12.25
N LEU A 150 14.21 9.88 10.95
CA LEU A 150 13.13 9.08 10.39
C LEU A 150 13.38 7.59 10.58
N PHE A 151 14.60 7.12 10.32
CA PHE A 151 14.94 5.72 10.50
C PHE A 151 14.68 5.27 11.94
N LYS A 152 15.17 6.05 12.93
CA LYS A 152 14.93 5.77 14.36
C LYS A 152 13.44 5.85 14.71
N GLN A 153 12.70 6.80 14.14
CA GLN A 153 11.26 6.94 14.36
C GLN A 153 10.49 5.68 13.93
N TYR A 154 10.84 5.10 12.76
CA TYR A 154 10.10 3.96 12.19
C TYR A 154 10.61 2.59 12.65
N THR A 155 11.87 2.50 13.10
CA THR A 155 12.48 1.21 13.46
C THR A 155 12.76 1.07 14.96
N GLY A 156 12.75 2.17 15.69
CA GLY A 156 13.17 2.23 17.10
C GLY A 156 14.68 2.30 17.31
N CYS A 157 15.50 2.12 16.26
CA CYS A 157 16.96 2.10 16.31
C CYS A 157 17.58 3.10 15.33
N THR A 158 18.85 3.42 15.54
CA THR A 158 19.65 4.13 14.54
C THR A 158 20.01 3.19 13.37
N PRO A 159 20.32 3.72 12.17
CA PRO A 159 20.77 2.90 11.05
C PRO A 159 22.02 2.05 11.36
N GLY A 160 22.94 2.59 12.20
CA GLY A 160 24.13 1.86 12.64
C GLY A 160 23.81 0.67 13.53
N GLU A 161 22.96 0.87 14.53
CA GLU A 161 22.48 -0.20 15.40
C GLU A 161 21.74 -1.27 14.59
N TRP A 162 20.87 -0.86 13.64
CA TRP A 162 20.15 -1.78 12.76
C TRP A 162 21.11 -2.65 11.93
N LYS A 163 22.17 -2.05 11.37
CA LYS A 163 23.16 -2.77 10.58
C LYS A 163 23.97 -3.74 11.46
N SER A 164 24.36 -3.32 12.67
CA SER A 164 25.15 -4.17 13.60
C SER A 164 24.36 -5.34 14.15
N THR A 165 23.05 -5.20 14.33
CA THR A 165 22.16 -6.29 14.79
C THR A 165 21.70 -7.21 13.66
N GLY A 166 22.14 -6.99 12.41
CA GLY A 166 21.69 -7.77 11.26
C GLY A 166 20.20 -7.61 10.95
N GLY A 167 19.61 -6.48 11.35
CA GLY A 167 18.20 -6.18 11.07
C GLY A 167 17.23 -6.68 12.14
N HIS A 168 17.73 -7.13 13.28
CA HIS A 168 16.87 -7.45 14.41
C HIS A 168 16.39 -6.17 15.12
N PRO A 169 15.14 -6.15 15.63
CA PRO A 169 14.65 -5.02 16.40
C PRO A 169 15.56 -4.72 17.58
N CYS A 170 15.92 -3.45 17.75
CA CYS A 170 16.73 -3.05 18.89
C CYS A 170 15.90 -3.16 20.17
N VAL A 171 16.29 -4.04 21.07
CA VAL A 171 15.70 -4.13 22.40
C VAL A 171 15.98 -2.80 23.10
N LYS A 172 14.93 -2.03 23.43
CA LYS A 172 15.07 -0.85 24.28
C LYS A 172 15.64 -1.34 25.60
N LYS A 173 16.88 -0.99 25.92
CA LYS A 173 17.37 -1.12 27.30
C LYS A 173 16.44 -0.25 28.15
N GLN A 174 15.60 -0.90 28.95
CA GLN A 174 14.88 -0.23 30.02
C GLN A 174 15.92 0.15 31.07
N ASN A 175 16.19 1.45 31.18
CA ASN A 175 16.87 2.01 32.33
C ASN A 175 15.83 2.31 33.39
#